data_9cc49400b6cde38f7c800ead2d141d34
#
_entry.id   9cc49400b6cde38f7c800ead2d141d34
#
_cell.length_a   1.000
_cell.length_b   1.000
_cell.length_c   1.000
_cell.angle_alpha   90.00
_cell.angle_beta   90.00
_cell.angle_gamma   90.00
#
_symmetry.space_group_name_H-M   'P 1'
#
loop_
_entity.id
_entity.type
_entity.pdbx_description
1 polymer ?
#
loop_
_entity_poly.entity_id
_entity_poly.type
_entity_poly.pdbx_seq_one_letter_code
_entity_poly.pdbx_strand_id
1 'polypeptide(L)'
;DYRAAGAAAYLGLGATWAMGLSSSAAQLQANAASLPKALLPITGVIPFSETIFLWQSMLIAAILFVMSVIIAYASAPRPSTAVTAEDLGVNVARETADLGRPEQPGEWLEHSPILTILLVVIAGAWIYQEFARQSWITAISNLNTYNLLFITLGLLLHWRPKRFLVAVAKAVPATAGILIQFPLYAAISAMLTGPKNAAGISVSEVITHAFVSLNTTGSFPISMGVYSAVLGFFVPSGGGKWLLEAPYVMQAANELQVHLGWAVMVYNAAEALPNLINPFWMLPLLGILGLKARDIVGFSFLQLLIHLPVVLFLLWALAFTLTYHPPVMP
;
A
#
# COMPACT_ATOMS: atom_id res chain seq x y z
N ASP A 1 -7.84 -25.89 7.40
CA ASP A 1 -7.99 -25.83 5.93
C ASP A 1 -6.90 -24.95 5.33
N TYR A 2 -6.12 -25.50 4.42
CA TYR A 2 -4.96 -24.82 3.84
C TYR A 2 -5.37 -23.61 2.94
N ARG A 3 -6.52 -23.70 2.26
CA ARG A 3 -7.07 -22.63 1.43
C ARG A 3 -7.52 -21.45 2.30
N ALA A 4 -8.22 -21.74 3.41
CA ALA A 4 -8.64 -20.72 4.38
C ALA A 4 -7.42 -20.04 5.02
N ALA A 5 -6.36 -20.80 5.35
CA ALA A 5 -5.11 -20.25 5.86
C ALA A 5 -4.42 -19.37 4.81
N GLY A 6 -4.39 -19.80 3.55
CA GLY A 6 -3.88 -19.00 2.44
C GLY A 6 -4.66 -17.69 2.23
N ALA A 7 -5.99 -17.76 2.30
CA ALA A 7 -6.83 -16.57 2.25
C ALA A 7 -6.56 -15.63 3.45
N ALA A 8 -6.44 -16.18 4.66
CA ALA A 8 -6.12 -15.39 5.85
C ALA A 8 -4.76 -14.67 5.75
N ALA A 9 -3.75 -15.33 5.20
CA ALA A 9 -2.44 -14.73 4.94
C ALA A 9 -2.50 -13.58 3.92
N TYR A 10 -3.49 -13.60 3.03
CA TYR A 10 -3.70 -12.57 2.02
C TYR A 10 -4.44 -11.32 2.53
N LEU A 11 -5.18 -11.41 3.63
CA LEU A 11 -6.07 -10.35 4.10
C LEU A 11 -5.36 -9.01 4.38
N GLY A 12 -4.12 -9.05 4.81
CA GLY A 12 -3.32 -7.84 5.03
C GLY A 12 -3.17 -6.98 3.78
N LEU A 13 -3.07 -7.57 2.59
CA LEU A 13 -2.98 -6.85 1.32
C LEU A 13 -4.31 -6.21 0.89
N GLY A 14 -5.45 -6.79 1.28
CA GLY A 14 -6.74 -6.30 0.83
C GLY A 14 -7.44 -5.36 1.80
N ALA A 15 -7.13 -5.42 3.10
CA ALA A 15 -7.89 -4.70 4.10
C ALA A 15 -7.10 -3.60 4.82
N THR A 16 -5.82 -3.80 5.10
CA THR A 16 -5.07 -2.95 6.03
C THR A 16 -3.77 -2.37 5.49
N TRP A 17 -3.21 -2.90 4.41
CA TRP A 17 -1.91 -2.45 3.89
C TRP A 17 -1.86 -0.95 3.59
N ALA A 18 -2.94 -0.40 3.04
CA ALA A 18 -3.01 1.00 2.66
C ALA A 18 -3.27 1.95 3.85
N MET A 19 -3.63 1.40 5.02
CA MET A 19 -3.92 2.17 6.24
C MET A 19 -2.69 2.36 7.13
N GLY A 20 -1.53 1.85 6.74
CA GLY A 20 -0.28 1.91 7.51
C GLY A 20 0.91 2.43 6.69
N LEU A 21 2.13 2.17 7.18
CA LEU A 21 3.38 2.61 6.56
C LEU A 21 3.63 2.04 5.16
N SER A 22 2.90 1.02 4.74
CA SER A 22 2.91 0.47 3.37
C SER A 22 2.07 1.29 2.39
N SER A 23 1.34 2.31 2.83
CA SER A 23 0.53 3.18 1.97
C SER A 23 1.37 3.99 1.00
N SER A 24 1.30 3.66 -0.28
CA SER A 24 2.03 4.40 -1.32
C SER A 24 1.53 5.84 -1.48
N ALA A 25 0.23 6.08 -1.38
CA ALA A 25 -0.33 7.42 -1.50
C ALA A 25 0.09 8.33 -0.34
N ALA A 26 0.04 7.83 0.90
CA ALA A 26 0.50 8.59 2.07
C ALA A 26 2.01 8.88 1.99
N GLN A 27 2.82 7.92 1.55
CA GLN A 27 4.27 8.12 1.36
C GLN A 27 4.58 9.15 0.29
N LEU A 28 3.87 9.12 -0.85
CA LEU A 28 4.03 10.11 -1.92
C LEU A 28 3.66 11.52 -1.43
N GLN A 29 2.58 11.65 -0.67
CA GLN A 29 2.10 12.94 -0.15
C GLN A 29 2.98 13.51 0.96
N ALA A 30 3.64 12.67 1.73
CA ALA A 30 4.49 13.10 2.83
C ALA A 30 5.85 13.66 2.39
N ASN A 31 6.22 13.53 1.11
CA ASN A 31 7.55 13.92 0.63
C ASN A 31 7.45 14.77 -0.63
N ALA A 32 7.81 16.06 -0.52
CA ALA A 32 7.82 17.02 -1.63
C ALA A 32 8.63 16.53 -2.85
N ALA A 33 9.74 15.83 -2.63
CA ALA A 33 10.58 15.30 -3.72
C ALA A 33 9.92 14.15 -4.50
N SER A 34 8.96 13.46 -3.89
CA SER A 34 8.23 12.34 -4.49
C SER A 34 6.93 12.78 -5.16
N LEU A 35 6.45 13.98 -4.84
CA LEU A 35 5.23 14.53 -5.42
C LEU A 35 5.45 15.00 -6.86
N PRO A 36 4.55 14.65 -7.79
CA PRO A 36 4.52 15.27 -9.11
C PRO A 36 4.39 16.81 -8.98
N LYS A 37 5.15 17.55 -9.79
CA LYS A 37 5.13 19.02 -9.78
C LYS A 37 3.73 19.63 -9.98
N ALA A 38 2.86 18.94 -10.72
CA ALA A 38 1.48 19.37 -10.93
C ALA A 38 0.60 19.19 -9.67
N LEU A 39 0.96 18.29 -8.78
CA LEU A 39 0.16 17.93 -7.61
C LEU A 39 0.51 18.83 -6.41
N LEU A 40 1.76 19.23 -6.28
CA LEU A 40 2.24 20.03 -5.15
C LEU A 40 1.43 21.34 -4.91
N PRO A 41 1.07 22.12 -5.93
CA PRO A 41 0.23 23.32 -5.74
C PRO A 41 -1.20 23.00 -5.26
N ILE A 42 -1.68 21.80 -5.53
CA ILE A 42 -3.05 21.37 -5.20
C ILE A 42 -3.12 20.85 -3.77
N THR A 43 -2.13 20.05 -3.35
CA THR A 43 -2.18 19.32 -2.08
C THR A 43 -1.26 19.89 -1.01
N GLY A 44 -0.20 20.58 -1.40
CA GLY A 44 0.94 20.79 -0.51
C GLY A 44 1.58 19.46 -0.11
N VAL A 45 2.40 19.48 0.95
CA VAL A 45 2.95 18.30 1.60
C VAL A 45 2.02 17.91 2.75
N ILE A 46 1.55 16.66 2.76
CA ILE A 46 0.66 16.14 3.80
C ILE A 46 1.43 15.11 4.62
N PRO A 47 1.82 15.41 5.86
CA PRO A 47 2.61 14.51 6.70
C PRO A 47 1.80 13.29 7.15
N PHE A 48 2.49 12.24 7.61
CA PHE A 48 1.84 11.04 8.12
C PHE A 48 0.93 11.29 9.31
N SER A 49 1.18 12.34 10.10
CA SER A 49 0.31 12.77 11.20
C SER A 49 -1.09 13.18 10.73
N GLU A 50 -1.22 13.60 9.48
CA GLU A 50 -2.49 14.00 8.86
C GLU A 50 -3.08 12.93 7.93
N THR A 51 -2.46 11.77 7.84
CA THR A 51 -2.93 10.63 7.04
C THR A 51 -3.02 9.37 7.87
N ILE A 52 -2.02 8.50 7.80
CA ILE A 52 -2.02 7.17 8.44
C ILE A 52 -2.00 7.22 9.96
N PHE A 53 -1.46 8.29 10.57
CA PHE A 53 -1.43 8.47 12.02
C PHE A 53 -2.56 9.36 12.57
N LEU A 54 -3.52 9.75 11.76
CA LEU A 54 -4.79 10.25 12.28
C LEU A 54 -5.43 9.16 13.16
N TRP A 55 -5.99 9.53 14.30
CA TRP A 55 -6.67 8.55 15.17
C TRP A 55 -7.83 7.86 14.44
N GLN A 56 -8.50 8.55 13.51
CA GLN A 56 -9.55 8.03 12.65
C GLN A 56 -9.01 6.91 11.74
N SER A 57 -7.85 7.12 11.13
CA SER A 57 -7.18 6.14 10.28
C SER A 57 -6.76 4.91 11.08
N MET A 58 -6.18 5.13 12.26
CA MET A 58 -5.79 4.05 13.17
C MET A 58 -7.00 3.26 13.67
N LEU A 59 -8.12 3.94 13.95
CA LEU A 59 -9.37 3.28 14.33
C LEU A 59 -9.90 2.40 13.21
N ILE A 60 -9.95 2.90 11.97
CA ILE A 60 -10.34 2.09 10.80
C ILE A 60 -9.42 0.88 10.66
N ALA A 61 -8.11 1.07 10.71
CA ALA A 61 -7.14 -0.02 10.60
C ALA A 61 -7.38 -1.09 11.68
N ALA A 62 -7.62 -0.68 12.93
CA ALA A 62 -7.91 -1.60 14.03
C ALA A 62 -9.23 -2.36 13.81
N ILE A 63 -10.30 -1.67 13.41
CA ILE A 63 -11.59 -2.30 13.10
C ILE A 63 -11.44 -3.31 11.96
N LEU A 64 -10.77 -2.93 10.86
CA LEU A 64 -10.56 -3.80 9.71
C LEU A 64 -9.73 -5.02 10.07
N PHE A 65 -8.69 -4.85 10.89
CA PHE A 65 -7.87 -5.96 11.37
C PHE A 65 -8.71 -6.96 12.18
N VAL A 66 -9.42 -6.48 13.21
CA VAL A 66 -10.26 -7.33 14.07
C VAL A 66 -11.35 -8.02 13.25
N MET A 67 -12.02 -7.28 12.38
CA MET A 67 -13.08 -7.79 11.51
C MET A 67 -12.55 -8.86 10.54
N SER A 68 -11.37 -8.63 9.94
CA SER A 68 -10.72 -9.61 9.07
C SER A 68 -10.46 -10.95 9.79
N VAL A 69 -9.96 -10.87 11.04
CA VAL A 69 -9.70 -12.06 11.86
C VAL A 69 -11.00 -12.79 12.20
N ILE A 70 -12.03 -12.06 12.63
CA ILE A 70 -13.34 -12.64 12.95
C ILE A 70 -13.95 -13.34 11.75
N ILE A 71 -13.96 -12.70 10.59
CA ILE A 71 -14.53 -13.28 9.36
C ILE A 71 -13.71 -14.51 8.93
N ALA A 72 -12.38 -14.42 8.96
CA ALA A 72 -11.52 -15.54 8.61
C ALA A 72 -11.77 -16.77 9.52
N TYR A 73 -11.89 -16.53 10.83
CA TYR A 73 -12.19 -17.56 11.80
C TYR A 73 -13.59 -18.15 11.60
N ALA A 74 -14.60 -17.31 11.43
CA ALA A 74 -15.99 -17.73 11.27
C ALA A 74 -16.26 -18.46 9.94
N SER A 75 -15.53 -18.12 8.88
CA SER A 75 -15.64 -18.73 7.57
C SER A 75 -14.75 -19.98 7.39
N ALA A 76 -13.89 -20.29 8.37
CA ALA A 76 -13.01 -21.45 8.28
C ALA A 76 -13.82 -22.76 8.25
N PRO A 77 -13.53 -23.68 7.32
CA PRO A 77 -14.20 -24.98 7.24
C PRO A 77 -14.02 -25.79 8.53
N ARG A 78 -15.03 -26.61 8.85
CA ARG A 78 -14.96 -27.51 10.00
C ARG A 78 -13.87 -28.57 9.77
N PRO A 79 -13.27 -29.14 10.84
CA PRO A 79 -12.21 -30.15 10.71
C PRO A 79 -12.60 -31.33 9.79
N SER A 80 -13.87 -31.72 9.77
CA SER A 80 -14.37 -32.80 8.94
C SER A 80 -14.46 -32.51 7.43
N THR A 81 -14.41 -31.22 7.07
CA THR A 81 -14.49 -30.76 5.68
C THR A 81 -13.27 -29.93 5.26
N ALA A 82 -12.30 -29.80 6.16
CA ALA A 82 -11.08 -29.06 5.91
C ALA A 82 -10.21 -29.80 4.87
N VAL A 83 -9.67 -29.05 3.93
CA VAL A 83 -8.72 -29.53 2.93
C VAL A 83 -7.32 -29.16 3.37
N THR A 84 -6.43 -30.14 3.51
CA THR A 84 -5.04 -29.94 3.93
C THR A 84 -4.14 -29.57 2.75
N ALA A 85 -2.90 -29.20 3.03
CA ALA A 85 -1.88 -29.01 1.98
C ALA A 85 -1.59 -30.32 1.25
N GLU A 86 -1.58 -31.43 1.98
CA GLU A 86 -1.36 -32.79 1.44
C GLU A 86 -2.47 -33.18 0.46
N ASP A 87 -3.74 -32.94 0.81
CA ASP A 87 -4.89 -33.16 -0.09
C ASP A 87 -4.79 -32.38 -1.40
N LEU A 88 -4.12 -31.23 -1.37
CA LEU A 88 -3.88 -30.38 -2.55
C LEU A 88 -2.58 -30.73 -3.27
N GLY A 89 -1.81 -31.72 -2.78
CA GLY A 89 -0.50 -32.07 -3.33
C GLY A 89 0.57 -31.00 -3.11
N VAL A 90 0.38 -30.10 -2.13
CA VAL A 90 1.32 -29.02 -1.85
C VAL A 90 2.36 -29.44 -0.82
N ASN A 91 3.64 -29.36 -1.20
CA ASN A 91 4.73 -29.60 -0.27
C ASN A 91 5.02 -28.34 0.55
N VAL A 92 4.70 -28.39 1.84
CA VAL A 92 4.94 -27.29 2.81
C VAL A 92 6.32 -27.35 3.47
N ALA A 93 7.18 -28.30 3.09
CA ALA A 93 8.53 -28.37 3.63
C ALA A 93 9.30 -27.08 3.30
N ARG A 94 9.97 -26.52 4.31
CA ARG A 94 10.75 -25.30 4.14
C ARG A 94 11.96 -25.58 3.25
N GLU A 95 11.96 -25.07 2.03
CA GLU A 95 13.17 -25.05 1.20
C GLU A 95 14.18 -24.10 1.82
N THR A 96 15.24 -24.66 2.39
CA THR A 96 16.43 -23.89 2.72
C THR A 96 17.20 -23.66 1.42
N ALA A 97 17.39 -22.39 1.03
CA ALA A 97 18.24 -22.11 -0.12
C ALA A 97 19.62 -22.72 0.08
N ASP A 98 20.01 -23.63 -0.80
CA ASP A 98 21.38 -24.13 -0.83
C ASP A 98 22.27 -22.96 -1.31
N LEU A 99 23.17 -22.54 -0.45
CA LEU A 99 24.08 -21.44 -0.74
C LEU A 99 25.35 -21.90 -1.46
N GLY A 100 25.52 -23.20 -1.67
CA GLY A 100 26.76 -23.79 -2.13
C GLY A 100 27.91 -23.65 -1.11
N ARG A 101 29.08 -24.14 -1.48
CA ARG A 101 30.30 -23.94 -0.71
C ARG A 101 31.15 -22.83 -1.35
N PRO A 102 31.80 -21.99 -0.55
CA PRO A 102 32.67 -20.95 -1.10
C PRO A 102 33.88 -21.61 -1.77
N GLU A 103 34.11 -21.33 -3.04
CA GLU A 103 35.24 -21.85 -3.83
C GLU A 103 36.41 -20.85 -3.91
N GLN A 104 36.08 -19.55 -3.82
CA GLN A 104 37.08 -18.46 -3.90
C GLN A 104 37.14 -17.67 -2.59
N PRO A 105 38.30 -17.05 -2.29
CA PRO A 105 38.51 -16.30 -1.04
C PRO A 105 37.46 -15.18 -0.80
N GLY A 106 37.03 -14.50 -1.86
CA GLY A 106 35.97 -13.46 -1.76
C GLY A 106 34.63 -13.99 -1.33
N GLU A 107 34.26 -15.20 -1.71
CA GLU A 107 32.98 -15.82 -1.37
C GLU A 107 32.87 -16.15 0.13
N TRP A 108 33.99 -16.31 0.84
CA TRP A 108 33.99 -16.46 2.29
C TRP A 108 33.37 -15.27 3.00
N LEU A 109 33.56 -14.05 2.49
CA LEU A 109 32.95 -12.84 3.03
C LEU A 109 31.45 -12.84 2.81
N GLU A 110 30.98 -13.33 1.65
CA GLU A 110 29.54 -13.45 1.35
C GLU A 110 28.85 -14.50 2.23
N HIS A 111 29.58 -15.57 2.59
CA HIS A 111 29.05 -16.65 3.42
C HIS A 111 29.22 -16.39 4.93
N SER A 112 30.04 -15.40 5.32
CA SER A 112 30.20 -15.01 6.71
C SER A 112 29.31 -13.84 7.10
N PRO A 113 28.96 -13.65 8.38
CA PRO A 113 28.15 -12.52 8.82
C PRO A 113 28.93 -11.21 8.96
N ILE A 114 30.22 -11.20 8.72
CA ILE A 114 31.13 -10.04 8.98
C ILE A 114 30.65 -8.81 8.21
N LEU A 115 30.40 -8.93 6.91
CA LEU A 115 29.91 -7.82 6.08
C LEU A 115 28.51 -7.37 6.51
N THR A 116 27.64 -8.31 6.88
CA THR A 116 26.31 -7.97 7.39
C THR A 116 26.43 -7.13 8.67
N ILE A 117 27.26 -7.56 9.62
CA ILE A 117 27.45 -6.84 10.89
C ILE A 117 27.99 -5.43 10.62
N LEU A 118 29.02 -5.32 9.77
CA LEU A 118 29.63 -4.04 9.42
C LEU A 118 28.60 -3.08 8.80
N LEU A 119 27.86 -3.54 7.80
CA LEU A 119 26.85 -2.72 7.11
C LEU A 119 25.69 -2.34 8.04
N VAL A 120 25.23 -3.28 8.87
CA VAL A 120 24.15 -3.02 9.86
C VAL A 120 24.59 -2.02 10.92
N VAL A 121 25.84 -2.07 11.37
CA VAL A 121 26.38 -1.09 12.34
C VAL A 121 26.45 0.30 11.70
N ILE A 122 26.98 0.42 10.47
CA ILE A 122 27.08 1.71 9.78
C ILE A 122 25.68 2.29 9.49
N ALA A 123 24.80 1.48 8.89
CA ALA A 123 23.43 1.92 8.59
C ALA A 123 22.64 2.22 9.85
N GLY A 124 22.78 1.39 10.89
CA GLY A 124 22.14 1.60 12.19
C GLY A 124 22.60 2.88 12.89
N ALA A 125 23.88 3.21 12.80
CA ALA A 125 24.41 4.46 13.33
C ALA A 125 23.80 5.67 12.60
N TRP A 126 23.67 5.60 11.29
CA TRP A 126 23.01 6.65 10.49
C TRP A 126 21.52 6.77 10.84
N ILE A 127 20.80 5.65 10.88
CA ILE A 127 19.38 5.62 11.27
C ILE A 127 19.19 6.22 12.66
N TYR A 128 20.05 5.82 13.62
CA TYR A 128 20.02 6.39 14.98
C TYR A 128 20.17 7.92 14.97
N GLN A 129 21.15 8.44 14.21
CA GLN A 129 21.35 9.89 14.10
C GLN A 129 20.12 10.60 13.50
N GLU A 130 19.48 10.00 12.49
CA GLU A 130 18.32 10.56 11.83
C GLU A 130 17.14 10.67 12.81
N PHE A 131 16.87 9.63 13.59
CA PHE A 131 15.83 9.64 14.62
C PHE A 131 16.19 10.49 15.87
N ALA A 132 17.46 10.74 16.12
CA ALA A 132 17.90 11.62 17.20
C ALA A 132 17.80 13.11 16.86
N ARG A 133 17.87 13.46 15.55
CA ARG A 133 17.84 14.85 15.06
C ARG A 133 16.46 15.43 14.88
N GLN A 134 15.44 14.59 14.70
CA GLN A 134 14.07 15.00 14.40
C GLN A 134 13.05 14.08 15.07
N SER A 135 11.76 14.45 15.01
CA SER A 135 10.71 13.59 15.56
C SER A 135 10.69 12.23 14.81
N TRP A 136 10.31 11.18 15.51
CA TRP A 136 10.23 9.84 14.90
C TRP A 136 9.28 9.79 13.70
N ILE A 137 8.17 10.57 13.75
CA ILE A 137 7.21 10.69 12.63
C ILE A 137 7.89 11.30 11.43
N THR A 138 8.64 12.40 11.61
CA THR A 138 9.35 13.07 10.52
C THR A 138 10.44 12.17 9.93
N ALA A 139 11.21 11.48 10.78
CA ALA A 139 12.25 10.57 10.34
C ALA A 139 11.69 9.43 9.49
N ILE A 140 10.60 8.77 9.93
CA ILE A 140 10.00 7.65 9.20
C ILE A 140 9.22 8.10 7.95
N SER A 141 8.79 9.37 7.88
CA SER A 141 8.15 9.94 6.69
C SER A 141 9.13 10.15 5.53
N ASN A 142 10.42 10.19 5.81
CA ASN A 142 11.44 10.28 4.76
C ASN A 142 11.60 8.90 4.10
N LEU A 143 11.26 8.83 2.81
CA LEU A 143 11.30 7.58 2.04
C LEU A 143 12.67 6.91 2.04
N ASN A 144 13.76 7.68 2.05
CA ASN A 144 15.12 7.14 2.08
C ASN A 144 15.42 6.49 3.44
N THR A 145 15.02 7.12 4.55
CA THR A 145 15.15 6.56 5.90
C THR A 145 14.35 5.27 6.03
N TYR A 146 13.11 5.29 5.55
CA TYR A 146 12.23 4.14 5.52
C TYR A 146 12.84 2.97 4.73
N ASN A 147 13.31 3.22 3.51
CA ASN A 147 13.94 2.20 2.67
C ASN A 147 15.22 1.65 3.31
N LEU A 148 16.08 2.52 3.85
CA LEU A 148 17.31 2.09 4.51
C LEU A 148 17.02 1.23 5.74
N LEU A 149 15.99 1.58 6.53
CA LEU A 149 15.56 0.78 7.67
C LEU A 149 15.19 -0.65 7.24
N PHE A 150 14.36 -0.79 6.20
CA PHE A 150 13.93 -2.12 5.72
C PHE A 150 15.07 -2.92 5.07
N ILE A 151 15.98 -2.27 4.33
CA ILE A 151 17.15 -2.93 3.77
C ILE A 151 18.07 -3.43 4.91
N THR A 152 18.28 -2.61 5.93
CA THR A 152 19.11 -2.96 7.10
C THR A 152 18.50 -4.12 7.88
N LEU A 153 17.18 -4.10 8.11
CA LEU A 153 16.45 -5.22 8.72
C LEU A 153 16.52 -6.47 7.86
N GLY A 154 16.38 -6.34 6.55
CA GLY A 154 16.52 -7.44 5.61
C GLY A 154 17.89 -8.10 5.71
N LEU A 155 18.97 -7.31 5.69
CA LEU A 155 20.33 -7.79 5.88
C LEU A 155 20.49 -8.52 7.22
N LEU A 156 20.02 -7.91 8.30
CA LEU A 156 20.11 -8.47 9.65
C LEU A 156 19.39 -9.81 9.79
N LEU A 157 18.16 -9.90 9.28
CA LEU A 157 17.34 -11.11 9.36
C LEU A 157 17.86 -12.25 8.49
N HIS A 158 18.52 -11.96 7.38
CA HIS A 158 19.15 -12.98 6.55
C HIS A 158 20.54 -13.41 7.07
N TRP A 159 21.14 -12.61 7.94
CA TRP A 159 22.40 -12.87 8.65
C TRP A 159 23.66 -13.00 7.79
N ARG A 160 23.56 -13.57 6.57
CA ARG A 160 24.67 -13.73 5.62
C ARG A 160 24.38 -12.96 4.34
N PRO A 161 25.34 -12.17 3.79
CA PRO A 161 25.14 -11.44 2.54
C PRO A 161 24.60 -12.32 1.40
N LYS A 162 25.15 -13.52 1.23
CA LYS A 162 24.71 -14.47 0.19
C LYS A 162 23.24 -14.81 0.30
N ARG A 163 22.71 -15.06 1.51
CA ARG A 163 21.27 -15.32 1.72
C ARG A 163 20.42 -14.12 1.36
N PHE A 164 20.87 -12.93 1.74
CA PHE A 164 20.15 -11.70 1.39
C PHE A 164 20.12 -11.47 -0.11
N LEU A 165 21.25 -11.63 -0.79
CA LEU A 165 21.34 -11.49 -2.25
C LEU A 165 20.46 -12.51 -2.98
N VAL A 166 20.42 -13.77 -2.55
CA VAL A 166 19.52 -14.79 -3.11
C VAL A 166 18.07 -14.41 -2.91
N ALA A 167 17.70 -13.90 -1.72
CA ALA A 167 16.34 -13.46 -1.44
C ALA A 167 15.95 -12.26 -2.32
N VAL A 168 16.84 -11.27 -2.46
CA VAL A 168 16.64 -10.11 -3.35
C VAL A 168 16.49 -10.57 -4.80
N ALA A 169 17.36 -11.44 -5.29
CA ALA A 169 17.29 -11.95 -6.67
C ALA A 169 15.95 -12.66 -6.95
N LYS A 170 15.39 -13.37 -5.97
CA LYS A 170 14.04 -13.98 -6.07
C LYS A 170 12.93 -12.95 -6.03
N ALA A 171 13.09 -11.83 -5.33
CA ALA A 171 12.09 -10.78 -5.19
C ALA A 171 12.07 -9.77 -6.37
N VAL A 172 13.22 -9.47 -6.97
CA VAL A 172 13.37 -8.47 -8.04
C VAL A 172 12.41 -8.67 -9.22
N PRO A 173 12.16 -9.88 -9.74
CA PRO A 173 11.21 -10.07 -10.85
C PRO A 173 9.80 -9.53 -10.54
N ALA A 174 9.36 -9.55 -9.27
CA ALA A 174 8.06 -9.02 -8.88
C ALA A 174 7.97 -7.49 -9.01
N THR A 175 9.10 -6.77 -9.08
CA THR A 175 9.12 -5.31 -9.23
C THR A 175 9.01 -4.84 -10.69
N ALA A 176 9.17 -5.73 -11.66
CA ALA A 176 9.18 -5.38 -13.09
C ALA A 176 7.88 -4.66 -13.52
N GLY A 177 6.72 -5.12 -13.04
CA GLY A 177 5.45 -4.47 -13.31
C GLY A 177 5.41 -3.01 -12.84
N ILE A 178 5.93 -2.74 -11.67
CA ILE A 178 5.99 -1.38 -11.09
C ILE A 178 6.89 -0.47 -11.93
N LEU A 179 8.09 -0.94 -12.28
CA LEU A 179 9.05 -0.16 -13.06
C LEU A 179 8.52 0.23 -14.45
N ILE A 180 7.65 -0.60 -15.05
CA ILE A 180 7.06 -0.33 -16.36
C ILE A 180 5.79 0.53 -16.22
N GLN A 181 4.93 0.22 -15.26
CA GLN A 181 3.62 0.85 -15.13
C GLN A 181 3.67 2.26 -14.54
N PHE A 182 4.52 2.53 -13.55
CA PHE A 182 4.58 3.84 -12.89
C PHE A 182 4.90 5.00 -13.84
N PRO A 183 5.89 4.90 -14.75
CA PRO A 183 6.13 5.94 -15.75
C PRO A 183 4.92 6.18 -16.66
N LEU A 184 4.19 5.12 -17.04
CA LEU A 184 2.98 5.24 -17.86
C LEU A 184 1.85 5.94 -17.10
N TYR A 185 1.63 5.62 -15.82
CA TYR A 185 0.64 6.32 -14.99
C TYR A 185 1.01 7.80 -14.77
N ALA A 186 2.29 8.08 -14.56
CA ALA A 186 2.77 9.47 -14.48
C ALA A 186 2.54 10.24 -15.79
N ALA A 187 2.75 9.59 -16.94
CA ALA A 187 2.48 10.18 -18.25
C ALA A 187 0.98 10.45 -18.46
N ILE A 188 0.10 9.51 -18.07
CA ILE A 188 -1.37 9.71 -18.12
C ILE A 188 -1.77 10.87 -17.21
N SER A 189 -1.24 10.96 -15.98
CA SER A 189 -1.48 12.08 -15.08
C SER A 189 -1.06 13.42 -15.71
N ALA A 190 0.10 13.48 -16.35
CA ALA A 190 0.57 14.65 -17.07
C ALA A 190 -0.34 15.02 -18.24
N MET A 191 -0.88 14.05 -18.98
CA MET A 191 -1.86 14.30 -20.05
C MET A 191 -3.21 14.80 -19.53
N LEU A 192 -3.62 14.38 -18.35
CA LEU A 192 -4.86 14.87 -17.72
C LEU A 192 -4.75 16.32 -17.25
N THR A 193 -3.58 16.73 -16.79
CA THR A 193 -3.36 18.05 -16.16
C THR A 193 -2.73 19.08 -17.06
N GLY A 194 -1.88 18.66 -18.02
CA GLY A 194 -1.07 19.55 -18.85
C GLY A 194 -1.83 20.19 -20.00
N PRO A 195 -2.40 19.44 -20.95
CA PRO A 195 -3.12 19.97 -22.09
C PRO A 195 -4.38 20.71 -21.67
N LYS A 196 -4.58 21.92 -22.22
CA LYS A 196 -5.76 22.75 -21.98
C LYS A 196 -6.53 22.99 -23.27
N ASN A 197 -7.85 23.04 -23.16
CA ASN A 197 -8.71 23.40 -24.28
C ASN A 197 -8.67 24.91 -24.58
N ALA A 198 -9.43 25.37 -25.57
CA ALA A 198 -9.49 26.78 -25.95
C ALA A 198 -9.97 27.72 -24.82
N ALA A 199 -10.68 27.20 -23.82
CA ALA A 199 -11.11 27.92 -22.62
C ALA A 199 -10.06 27.90 -21.48
N GLY A 200 -8.89 27.30 -21.71
CA GLY A 200 -7.83 27.17 -20.70
C GLY A 200 -8.07 26.06 -19.66
N ILE A 201 -9.01 25.16 -19.89
CA ILE A 201 -9.45 24.12 -18.95
C ILE A 201 -8.82 22.78 -19.33
N SER A 202 -8.20 22.10 -18.38
CA SER A 202 -7.66 20.76 -18.54
C SER A 202 -8.72 19.65 -18.36
N VAL A 203 -8.41 18.45 -18.77
CA VAL A 203 -9.29 17.28 -18.54
C VAL A 203 -9.50 17.03 -17.05
N SER A 204 -8.45 17.18 -16.24
CA SER A 204 -8.53 17.07 -14.78
C SER A 204 -9.55 18.05 -14.19
N GLU A 205 -9.53 19.33 -14.64
CA GLU A 205 -10.50 20.35 -14.19
C GLU A 205 -11.93 20.00 -14.60
N VAL A 206 -12.16 19.45 -15.79
CA VAL A 206 -13.51 18.99 -16.21
C VAL A 206 -14.03 17.89 -15.29
N ILE A 207 -13.18 16.89 -14.99
CA ILE A 207 -13.53 15.80 -14.07
C ILE A 207 -13.79 16.35 -12.66
N THR A 208 -12.94 17.28 -12.18
CA THR A 208 -13.11 17.96 -10.89
C THR A 208 -14.46 18.65 -10.79
N HIS A 209 -14.81 19.48 -11.78
CA HIS A 209 -16.09 20.17 -11.79
C HIS A 209 -17.30 19.22 -11.79
N ALA A 210 -17.20 18.10 -12.51
CA ALA A 210 -18.25 17.07 -12.46
C ALA A 210 -18.35 16.46 -11.05
N PHE A 211 -17.22 16.16 -10.42
CA PHE A 211 -17.20 15.66 -9.04
C PHE A 211 -17.79 16.66 -8.04
N VAL A 212 -17.38 17.92 -8.11
CA VAL A 212 -17.85 18.99 -7.23
C VAL A 212 -19.36 19.21 -7.41
N SER A 213 -19.85 19.22 -8.66
CA SER A 213 -21.27 19.43 -8.94
C SER A 213 -22.20 18.31 -8.43
N LEU A 214 -21.67 17.10 -8.29
CA LEU A 214 -22.42 15.94 -7.82
C LEU A 214 -22.26 15.68 -6.31
N ASN A 215 -21.35 16.39 -5.64
CA ASN A 215 -20.97 16.12 -4.26
C ASN A 215 -21.06 17.35 -3.36
N THR A 216 -21.16 17.07 -2.08
CA THR A 216 -20.98 18.00 -0.98
C THR A 216 -19.82 17.53 -0.13
N THR A 217 -19.33 18.35 0.80
CA THR A 217 -18.33 17.95 1.81
C THR A 217 -18.73 16.64 2.48
N GLY A 218 -20.01 16.45 2.83
CA GLY A 218 -20.51 15.27 3.52
C GLY A 218 -20.65 14.03 2.64
N SER A 219 -20.94 14.16 1.34
CA SER A 219 -21.09 13.01 0.43
C SER A 219 -19.77 12.57 -0.20
N PHE A 220 -18.77 13.45 -0.25
CA PHE A 220 -17.47 13.21 -0.88
C PHE A 220 -16.80 11.89 -0.43
N PRO A 221 -16.71 11.54 0.87
CA PRO A 221 -16.03 10.30 1.27
C PRO A 221 -16.67 9.03 0.70
N ILE A 222 -18.01 8.99 0.57
CA ILE A 222 -18.71 7.84 0.01
C ILE A 222 -18.52 7.77 -1.51
N SER A 223 -18.82 8.86 -2.22
CA SER A 223 -18.75 8.89 -3.67
C SER A 223 -17.32 8.67 -4.17
N MET A 224 -16.33 9.31 -3.53
CA MET A 224 -14.91 9.09 -3.81
C MET A 224 -14.50 7.65 -3.47
N GLY A 225 -14.94 7.13 -2.32
CA GLY A 225 -14.66 5.75 -1.92
C GLY A 225 -15.20 4.73 -2.92
N VAL A 226 -16.44 4.88 -3.37
CA VAL A 226 -17.01 4.00 -4.40
C VAL A 226 -16.28 4.13 -5.72
N TYR A 227 -16.02 5.36 -6.16
CA TYR A 227 -15.28 5.61 -7.40
C TYR A 227 -13.88 4.96 -7.37
N SER A 228 -13.11 5.21 -6.32
CA SER A 228 -11.76 4.68 -6.19
C SER A 228 -11.73 3.15 -6.05
N ALA A 229 -12.73 2.55 -5.38
CA ALA A 229 -12.86 1.10 -5.30
C ALA A 229 -13.15 0.48 -6.67
N VAL A 230 -14.06 1.08 -7.45
CA VAL A 230 -14.38 0.61 -8.81
C VAL A 230 -13.16 0.73 -9.71
N LEU A 231 -12.48 1.87 -9.71
CA LEU A 231 -11.29 2.07 -10.53
C LEU A 231 -10.12 1.16 -10.09
N GLY A 232 -9.97 0.91 -8.78
CA GLY A 232 -8.96 0.00 -8.21
C GLY A 232 -9.10 -1.43 -8.68
N PHE A 233 -10.29 -1.85 -9.07
CA PHE A 233 -10.51 -3.16 -9.68
C PHE A 233 -9.82 -3.28 -11.06
N PHE A 234 -9.83 -2.20 -11.85
CA PHE A 234 -9.23 -2.15 -13.18
C PHE A 234 -7.76 -1.72 -13.18
N VAL A 235 -7.36 -0.91 -12.20
CA VAL A 235 -6.00 -0.39 -12.06
C VAL A 235 -5.44 -0.83 -10.69
N PRO A 236 -4.93 -2.06 -10.57
CA PRO A 236 -4.49 -2.62 -9.29
C PRO A 236 -3.10 -2.09 -8.89
N SER A 237 -3.02 -0.83 -8.56
CA SER A 237 -1.75 -0.18 -8.19
C SER A 237 -1.99 1.01 -7.26
N GLY A 238 -1.72 0.85 -5.98
CA GLY A 238 -1.95 1.91 -4.98
C GLY A 238 -1.23 3.22 -5.30
N GLY A 239 0.05 3.18 -5.61
CA GLY A 239 0.82 4.38 -5.95
C GLY A 239 0.57 4.90 -7.37
N GLY A 240 0.52 4.00 -8.36
CA GLY A 240 0.28 4.38 -9.76
C GLY A 240 -1.12 4.95 -9.97
N LYS A 241 -2.12 4.33 -9.38
CA LYS A 241 -3.50 4.82 -9.42
C LYS A 241 -3.64 6.15 -8.67
N TRP A 242 -2.91 6.34 -7.55
CA TRP A 242 -2.87 7.64 -6.89
C TRP A 242 -2.35 8.77 -7.79
N LEU A 243 -1.27 8.51 -8.53
CA LEU A 243 -0.76 9.49 -9.51
C LEU A 243 -1.79 9.86 -10.58
N LEU A 244 -2.68 8.93 -10.90
CA LEU A 244 -3.77 9.16 -11.85
C LEU A 244 -4.94 9.94 -11.23
N GLU A 245 -5.37 9.57 -10.01
CA GLU A 245 -6.57 10.14 -9.37
C GLU A 245 -6.29 11.45 -8.62
N ALA A 246 -5.14 11.59 -7.99
CA ALA A 246 -4.85 12.69 -7.09
C ALA A 246 -5.08 14.09 -7.69
N PRO A 247 -4.72 14.39 -8.96
CA PRO A 247 -4.91 15.73 -9.50
C PRO A 247 -6.35 16.23 -9.41
N TYR A 248 -7.33 15.41 -9.80
CA TYR A 248 -8.73 15.83 -9.78
C TYR A 248 -9.43 15.55 -8.45
N VAL A 249 -9.05 14.48 -7.76
CA VAL A 249 -9.64 14.16 -6.44
C VAL A 249 -9.24 15.18 -5.39
N MET A 250 -7.96 15.54 -5.34
CA MET A 250 -7.47 16.50 -4.35
C MET A 250 -7.90 17.93 -4.68
N GLN A 251 -8.06 18.27 -5.96
CA GLN A 251 -8.64 19.54 -6.35
C GLN A 251 -10.11 19.60 -5.91
N ALA A 252 -10.90 18.55 -6.16
CA ALA A 252 -12.29 18.47 -5.69
C ALA A 252 -12.38 18.53 -4.15
N ALA A 253 -11.46 17.87 -3.44
CA ALA A 253 -11.41 17.94 -1.98
C ALA A 253 -11.14 19.35 -1.48
N ASN A 254 -10.23 20.11 -2.14
CA ASN A 254 -9.99 21.51 -1.85
C ASN A 254 -11.23 22.37 -2.08
N GLU A 255 -11.89 22.24 -3.23
CA GLU A 255 -13.07 23.05 -3.59
C GLU A 255 -14.25 22.76 -2.65
N LEU A 256 -14.41 21.50 -2.23
CA LEU A 256 -15.45 21.08 -1.28
C LEU A 256 -15.06 21.28 0.19
N GLN A 257 -13.86 21.82 0.45
CA GLN A 257 -13.33 22.01 1.80
C GLN A 257 -13.33 20.71 2.64
N VAL A 258 -12.92 19.60 2.02
CA VAL A 258 -12.68 18.31 2.70
C VAL A 258 -11.25 18.30 3.22
N HIS A 259 -11.04 17.77 4.43
CA HIS A 259 -9.69 17.61 5.00
C HIS A 259 -8.80 16.79 4.04
N LEU A 260 -7.70 17.39 3.55
CA LEU A 260 -6.91 16.82 2.46
C LEU A 260 -6.26 15.49 2.81
N GLY A 261 -5.72 15.38 4.03
CA GLY A 261 -5.19 14.11 4.53
C GLY A 261 -6.27 13.03 4.60
N TRP A 262 -7.51 13.40 4.94
CA TRP A 262 -8.63 12.46 4.92
C TRP A 262 -9.01 12.03 3.50
N ALA A 263 -8.96 12.92 2.51
CA ALA A 263 -9.17 12.56 1.12
C ALA A 263 -8.15 11.50 0.65
N VAL A 264 -6.88 11.62 1.06
CA VAL A 264 -5.86 10.56 0.84
C VAL A 264 -6.26 9.25 1.52
N MET A 265 -6.79 9.30 2.74
CA MET A 265 -7.18 8.09 3.47
C MET A 265 -8.46 7.45 2.92
N VAL A 266 -9.40 8.25 2.41
CA VAL A 266 -10.57 7.74 1.65
C VAL A 266 -10.11 6.96 0.43
N TYR A 267 -9.18 7.52 -0.34
CA TYR A 267 -8.55 6.83 -1.45
C TYR A 267 -7.92 5.50 -0.99
N ASN A 268 -7.05 5.56 0.02
CA ASN A 268 -6.31 4.40 0.51
C ASN A 268 -7.22 3.25 0.94
N ALA A 269 -8.21 3.54 1.80
CA ALA A 269 -9.11 2.52 2.32
C ALA A 269 -9.99 1.91 1.21
N ALA A 270 -10.45 2.73 0.28
CA ALA A 270 -11.31 2.28 -0.81
C ALA A 270 -10.53 1.50 -1.87
N GLU A 271 -9.32 1.94 -2.21
CA GLU A 271 -8.44 1.27 -3.18
C GLU A 271 -7.99 -0.11 -2.69
N ALA A 272 -7.86 -0.30 -1.39
CA ALA A 272 -7.49 -1.59 -0.82
C ALA A 272 -8.59 -2.67 -0.97
N LEU A 273 -9.86 -2.28 -1.04
CA LEU A 273 -10.99 -3.21 -1.07
C LEU A 273 -10.98 -4.16 -2.28
N PRO A 274 -10.85 -3.70 -3.53
CA PRO A 274 -10.83 -4.59 -4.69
C PRO A 274 -9.63 -5.54 -4.71
N ASN A 275 -8.55 -5.22 -4.00
CA ASN A 275 -7.39 -6.11 -3.90
C ASN A 275 -7.74 -7.46 -3.25
N LEU A 276 -8.78 -7.50 -2.40
CA LEU A 276 -9.27 -8.75 -1.79
C LEU A 276 -9.68 -9.80 -2.84
N ILE A 277 -10.12 -9.38 -4.02
CA ILE A 277 -10.58 -10.29 -5.08
C ILE A 277 -9.79 -10.17 -6.38
N ASN A 278 -8.84 -9.23 -6.45
CA ASN A 278 -8.04 -9.03 -7.65
C ASN A 278 -6.93 -10.09 -7.75
N PRO A 279 -6.94 -10.96 -8.77
CA PRO A 279 -5.94 -12.03 -8.92
C PRO A 279 -4.51 -11.50 -9.03
N PHE A 280 -4.30 -10.29 -9.54
CA PHE A 280 -2.98 -9.71 -9.71
C PHE A 280 -2.19 -9.67 -8.38
N TRP A 281 -2.83 -9.22 -7.31
CA TRP A 281 -2.20 -9.15 -5.99
C TRP A 281 -2.10 -10.52 -5.30
N MET A 282 -2.93 -11.49 -5.69
CA MET A 282 -2.87 -12.86 -5.17
C MET A 282 -1.66 -13.64 -5.70
N LEU A 283 -1.21 -13.37 -6.94
CA LEU A 283 -0.21 -14.19 -7.63
C LEU A 283 1.07 -14.45 -6.84
N PRO A 284 1.72 -13.47 -6.19
CA PRO A 284 2.95 -13.73 -5.44
C PRO A 284 2.73 -14.72 -4.28
N LEU A 285 1.65 -14.55 -3.53
CA LEU A 285 1.32 -15.43 -2.42
C LEU A 285 0.91 -16.82 -2.90
N LEU A 286 0.08 -16.90 -3.94
CA LEU A 286 -0.35 -18.16 -4.54
C LEU A 286 0.84 -18.98 -5.04
N GLY A 287 1.82 -18.32 -5.66
CA GLY A 287 3.05 -18.96 -6.10
C GLY A 287 3.86 -19.57 -4.95
N ILE A 288 3.93 -18.88 -3.80
CA ILE A 288 4.62 -19.38 -2.59
C ILE A 288 3.84 -20.55 -1.96
N LEU A 289 2.50 -20.42 -1.91
CA LEU A 289 1.64 -21.42 -1.26
C LEU A 289 1.29 -22.61 -2.16
N GLY A 290 1.62 -22.58 -3.45
CA GLY A 290 1.21 -23.60 -4.40
C GLY A 290 -0.31 -23.69 -4.62
N LEU A 291 -1.03 -22.58 -4.36
CA LEU A 291 -2.48 -22.45 -4.49
C LEU A 291 -2.87 -21.76 -5.81
N LYS A 292 -4.12 -21.93 -6.21
CA LYS A 292 -4.74 -21.20 -7.33
C LYS A 292 -5.69 -20.13 -6.81
N ALA A 293 -5.90 -19.06 -7.58
CA ALA A 293 -6.81 -17.96 -7.19
C ALA A 293 -8.22 -18.47 -6.80
N ARG A 294 -8.74 -19.47 -7.52
CA ARG A 294 -10.04 -20.10 -7.22
C ARG A 294 -10.12 -20.77 -5.84
N ASP A 295 -8.98 -21.13 -5.25
CA ASP A 295 -8.93 -21.82 -3.96
C ASP A 295 -9.15 -20.85 -2.79
N ILE A 296 -8.83 -19.56 -2.97
CA ILE A 296 -8.92 -18.55 -1.93
C ILE A 296 -9.96 -17.45 -2.20
N VAL A 297 -10.38 -17.25 -3.46
CA VAL A 297 -11.24 -16.10 -3.84
C VAL A 297 -12.58 -16.09 -3.12
N GLY A 298 -13.16 -17.26 -2.82
CA GLY A 298 -14.43 -17.32 -2.10
C GLY A 298 -14.34 -16.75 -0.68
N PHE A 299 -13.26 -17.04 0.05
CA PHE A 299 -12.98 -16.46 1.37
C PHE A 299 -12.72 -14.97 1.29
N SER A 300 -11.92 -14.54 0.32
CA SER A 300 -11.60 -13.12 0.11
C SER A 300 -12.80 -12.32 -0.37
N PHE A 301 -13.68 -12.88 -1.17
CA PHE A 301 -14.93 -12.24 -1.60
C PHE A 301 -15.87 -12.00 -0.42
N LEU A 302 -15.98 -12.95 0.52
CA LEU A 302 -16.74 -12.76 1.74
C LEU A 302 -16.19 -11.58 2.57
N GLN A 303 -14.88 -11.46 2.64
CA GLN A 303 -14.23 -10.31 3.28
C GLN A 303 -14.63 -9.01 2.59
N LEU A 304 -14.52 -8.93 1.25
CA LEU A 304 -14.91 -7.74 0.50
C LEU A 304 -16.37 -7.35 0.76
N LEU A 305 -17.27 -8.33 0.73
CA LEU A 305 -18.73 -8.09 0.89
C LEU A 305 -19.05 -7.44 2.25
N ILE A 306 -18.31 -7.80 3.29
CA ILE A 306 -18.51 -7.27 4.65
C ILE A 306 -17.71 -5.97 4.84
N HIS A 307 -16.47 -5.90 4.33
CA HIS A 307 -15.62 -4.72 4.50
C HIS A 307 -16.14 -3.49 3.74
N LEU A 308 -16.65 -3.68 2.52
CA LEU A 308 -17.07 -2.56 1.67
C LEU A 308 -18.07 -1.62 2.36
N PRO A 309 -19.22 -2.08 2.87
CA PRO A 309 -20.18 -1.18 3.54
C PRO A 309 -19.62 -0.60 4.84
N VAL A 310 -18.84 -1.36 5.59
CA VAL A 310 -18.25 -0.89 6.86
C VAL A 310 -17.21 0.20 6.61
N VAL A 311 -16.33 0.01 5.63
CA VAL A 311 -15.31 1.02 5.26
C VAL A 311 -15.99 2.29 4.78
N LEU A 312 -16.95 2.22 3.85
CA LEU A 312 -17.64 3.40 3.35
C LEU A 312 -18.38 4.15 4.47
N PHE A 313 -19.02 3.42 5.38
CA PHE A 313 -19.68 4.02 6.54
C PHE A 313 -18.67 4.72 7.47
N LEU A 314 -17.55 4.08 7.79
CA LEU A 314 -16.52 4.66 8.67
C LEU A 314 -15.86 5.88 8.03
N LEU A 315 -15.56 5.82 6.74
CA LEU A 315 -15.00 6.95 5.99
C LEU A 315 -15.93 8.16 6.01
N TRP A 316 -17.22 7.93 5.87
CA TRP A 316 -18.25 8.96 5.95
C TRP A 316 -18.42 9.49 7.38
N ALA A 317 -18.62 8.62 8.34
CA ALA A 317 -18.92 9.01 9.72
C ALA A 317 -17.75 9.76 10.39
N LEU A 318 -16.51 9.30 10.16
CA LEU A 318 -15.32 9.91 10.74
C LEU A 318 -14.93 11.23 10.04
N ALA A 319 -15.35 11.46 8.81
CA ALA A 319 -15.12 12.73 8.13
C ALA A 319 -15.68 13.94 8.91
N PHE A 320 -16.79 13.77 9.62
CA PHE A 320 -17.42 14.84 10.43
C PHE A 320 -16.58 15.25 11.66
N THR A 321 -15.55 14.50 11.99
CA THR A 321 -14.63 14.82 13.10
C THR A 321 -13.41 15.62 12.65
N LEU A 322 -13.30 15.93 11.38
CA LEU A 322 -12.16 16.58 10.75
C LEU A 322 -12.55 17.94 10.18
N THR A 323 -11.61 18.88 10.24
CA THR A 323 -11.76 20.23 9.67
C THR A 323 -10.80 20.39 8.51
N TYR A 324 -11.26 21.08 7.47
CA TYR A 324 -10.41 21.42 6.33
C TYR A 324 -9.30 22.42 6.72
N HIS A 325 -8.13 22.17 6.20
CA HIS A 325 -6.98 23.09 6.22
C HIS A 325 -6.46 23.29 4.79
N PRO A 326 -6.11 24.53 4.40
CA PRO A 326 -5.51 24.78 3.09
C PRO A 326 -4.20 24.02 2.90
N PRO A 327 -3.77 23.78 1.64
CA PRO A 327 -2.49 23.15 1.34
C PRO A 327 -1.31 23.84 2.00
N VAL A 328 -0.42 23.08 2.64
CA VAL A 328 0.82 23.60 3.23
C VAL A 328 1.94 23.41 2.23
N MET A 329 2.50 24.51 1.74
CA MET A 329 3.66 24.47 0.85
C MET A 329 4.95 24.27 1.66
N PRO A 330 5.94 23.52 1.11
CA PRO A 330 7.21 23.29 1.76
C PRO A 330 8.08 24.52 1.88
#